data_7ba632f2fb089ff4dec70f818bb0ad45
#
_entry.id   7ba632f2fb089ff4dec70f818bb0ad45
#
_cell.length_a   1.000
_cell.length_b   1.000
_cell.length_c   1.000
_cell.angle_alpha   90.00
_cell.angle_beta   90.00
_cell.angle_gamma   90.00
#
_symmetry.space_group_name_H-M   'P 1'
#
loop_
_entity.id
_entity.type
_entity.pdbx_description
1 polymer ?
#
loop_
_entity_poly.entity_id
_entity_poly.type
_entity_poly.pdbx_seq_one_letter_code
_entity_poly.pdbx_strand_id
1 'polypeptide(L)'
;MNHCGTQVIETKRLVLRPFALSDAADLLELWIADPAVQGEYGEPTYETMDAVETLLRKWIAGYESPAFYRWAMIEQESSRCIGQIAFCRVYEDCRAAEIEYCVGRSRWGRGYAGEALAAVIDHIFENADFAWLEAYHRAENEKSGRVLQKSAMALTDTVERFKRAGETPEGEVCYRIENPKTAGIF
;
A
#
# COMPACT_ATOMS: atom_id res chain seq x y z
N MET A 1 -6.92 17.26 -9.57
CA MET A 1 -7.11 16.65 -8.25
C MET A 1 -6.11 17.23 -7.27
N ASN A 2 -6.47 17.44 -6.00
CA ASN A 2 -5.54 17.91 -4.98
C ASN A 2 -4.87 16.72 -4.30
N HIS A 3 -3.53 16.72 -4.21
CA HIS A 3 -2.72 15.69 -3.60
C HIS A 3 -2.04 16.21 -2.34
N CYS A 4 -1.87 15.34 -1.33
CA CYS A 4 -1.12 15.66 -0.11
C CYS A 4 0.27 15.04 -0.06
N GLY A 5 0.60 14.12 -0.99
CA GLY A 5 1.85 13.38 -0.97
C GLY A 5 1.97 12.39 0.19
N THR A 6 3.15 11.82 0.32
CA THR A 6 3.46 10.90 1.42
C THR A 6 3.84 11.69 2.67
N GLN A 7 2.88 11.89 3.56
CA GLN A 7 3.11 12.55 4.87
C GLN A 7 3.31 11.51 5.97
N VAL A 8 3.88 11.92 7.11
CA VAL A 8 4.05 11.04 8.27
C VAL A 8 2.70 10.78 8.92
N ILE A 9 2.39 9.52 9.20
CA ILE A 9 1.18 9.07 9.89
C ILE A 9 1.62 8.20 11.07
N GLU A 10 1.21 8.57 12.28
CA GLU A 10 1.47 7.79 13.48
C GLU A 10 0.23 6.97 13.85
N THR A 11 0.46 5.71 14.21
CA THR A 11 -0.57 4.79 14.67
C THR A 11 -0.19 4.26 16.06
N LYS A 12 -0.96 3.32 16.60
CA LYS A 12 -0.65 2.71 17.90
C LYS A 12 0.71 2.01 17.94
N ARG A 13 1.12 1.36 16.82
CA ARG A 13 2.32 0.51 16.77
C ARG A 13 3.26 0.83 15.61
N LEU A 14 2.84 1.70 14.68
CA LEU A 14 3.58 2.04 13.48
C LEU A 14 3.82 3.55 13.38
N VAL A 15 4.94 3.90 12.79
CA VAL A 15 5.14 5.18 12.11
C VAL A 15 5.22 4.90 10.63
N LEU A 16 4.26 5.43 9.86
CA LEU A 16 4.26 5.39 8.41
C LEU A 16 4.92 6.68 7.91
N ARG A 17 6.02 6.58 7.18
CA ARG A 17 6.80 7.74 6.70
C ARG A 17 7.40 7.50 5.32
N PRO A 18 7.85 8.54 4.62
CA PRO A 18 8.71 8.35 3.45
C PRO A 18 9.90 7.43 3.75
N PHE A 19 10.30 6.62 2.76
CA PHE A 19 11.51 5.81 2.85
C PHE A 19 12.77 6.69 2.92
N ALA A 20 13.79 6.18 3.60
CA ALA A 20 15.13 6.75 3.63
C ALA A 20 16.17 5.68 3.22
N LEU A 21 17.36 6.10 2.78
CA LEU A 21 18.41 5.14 2.44
C LEU A 21 18.84 4.28 3.62
N SER A 22 18.71 4.80 4.84
CA SER A 22 18.97 4.04 6.08
C SER A 22 18.06 2.83 6.27
N ASP A 23 16.95 2.74 5.55
CA ASP A 23 16.02 1.59 5.64
C ASP A 23 16.53 0.38 4.86
N ALA A 24 17.56 0.53 4.00
CA ALA A 24 18.01 -0.52 3.09
C ALA A 24 18.33 -1.85 3.77
N ALA A 25 19.01 -1.81 4.93
CA ALA A 25 19.35 -3.01 5.68
C ALA A 25 18.10 -3.75 6.18
N ASP A 26 17.09 -3.03 6.66
CA ASP A 26 15.83 -3.60 7.12
C ASP A 26 15.03 -4.22 5.97
N LEU A 27 14.98 -3.54 4.82
CA LEU A 27 14.34 -4.06 3.62
C LEU A 27 14.94 -5.42 3.23
N LEU A 28 16.27 -5.45 3.09
CA LEU A 28 17.01 -6.63 2.66
C LEU A 28 16.83 -7.81 3.63
N GLU A 29 16.95 -7.53 4.93
CA GLU A 29 16.88 -8.55 5.98
C GLU A 29 15.46 -9.08 6.21
N LEU A 30 14.44 -8.21 6.20
CA LEU A 30 13.14 -8.53 6.75
C LEU A 30 12.08 -8.91 5.72
N TRP A 31 12.16 -8.42 4.47
CA TRP A 31 11.05 -8.62 3.55
C TRP A 31 11.37 -8.58 2.04
N ILE A 32 12.25 -7.70 1.54
CA ILE A 32 12.36 -7.47 0.09
C ILE A 32 13.15 -8.56 -0.65
N ALA A 33 14.00 -9.30 0.07
CA ALA A 33 14.72 -10.45 -0.43
C ALA A 33 13.99 -11.78 -0.19
N ASP A 34 12.86 -11.77 0.54
CA ASP A 34 12.10 -12.98 0.84
C ASP A 34 11.14 -13.33 -0.31
N PRO A 35 11.38 -14.42 -1.07
CA PRO A 35 10.51 -14.80 -2.18
C PRO A 35 9.08 -15.14 -1.76
N ALA A 36 8.86 -15.54 -0.49
CA ALA A 36 7.52 -15.77 0.02
C ALA A 36 6.74 -14.47 0.23
N VAL A 37 7.44 -13.37 0.57
CA VAL A 37 6.83 -12.04 0.68
C VAL A 37 6.59 -11.44 -0.71
N GLN A 38 7.62 -11.41 -1.54
CA GLN A 38 7.56 -10.80 -2.88
C GLN A 38 6.63 -11.57 -3.83
N GLY A 39 6.58 -12.88 -3.75
CA GLY A 39 5.67 -13.72 -4.55
C GLY A 39 4.19 -13.46 -4.23
N GLU A 40 3.84 -13.29 -2.96
CA GLU A 40 2.49 -12.91 -2.54
C GLU A 40 2.12 -11.47 -2.99
N TYR A 41 3.13 -10.61 -3.03
CA TYR A 41 3.00 -9.21 -3.41
C TYR A 41 3.05 -9.00 -4.94
N GLY A 42 3.57 -9.99 -5.68
CA GLY A 42 3.68 -9.95 -7.16
C GLY A 42 4.86 -9.12 -7.66
N GLU A 43 5.87 -8.89 -6.82
CA GLU A 43 7.07 -8.12 -7.13
C GLU A 43 8.33 -9.00 -7.15
N PRO A 44 9.39 -8.61 -7.87
CA PRO A 44 10.65 -9.34 -7.86
C PRO A 44 11.37 -9.23 -6.51
N THR A 45 12.19 -10.22 -6.18
CA THR A 45 13.11 -10.13 -5.04
C THR A 45 14.31 -9.26 -5.36
N TYR A 46 14.82 -8.57 -4.32
CA TYR A 46 16.05 -7.79 -4.37
C TYR A 46 17.02 -8.36 -3.36
N GLU A 47 18.08 -9.04 -3.83
CA GLU A 47 18.93 -9.90 -3.00
C GLU A 47 20.24 -9.24 -2.59
N THR A 48 20.53 -8.03 -3.08
CA THR A 48 21.77 -7.31 -2.77
C THR A 48 21.50 -5.90 -2.24
N MET A 49 22.38 -5.40 -1.40
CA MET A 49 22.29 -4.05 -0.85
C MET A 49 22.25 -2.99 -1.97
N ASP A 50 23.09 -3.13 -2.99
CA ASP A 50 23.14 -2.21 -4.12
C ASP A 50 21.82 -2.14 -4.88
N ALA A 51 21.18 -3.29 -5.12
CA ALA A 51 19.87 -3.34 -5.75
C ALA A 51 18.77 -2.68 -4.89
N VAL A 52 18.79 -2.91 -3.57
CA VAL A 52 17.86 -2.28 -2.63
C VAL A 52 18.07 -0.78 -2.54
N GLU A 53 19.31 -0.32 -2.44
CA GLU A 53 19.62 1.13 -2.44
C GLU A 53 19.22 1.80 -3.75
N THR A 54 19.43 1.15 -4.89
CA THR A 54 19.00 1.66 -6.19
C THR A 54 17.49 1.84 -6.24
N LEU A 55 16.73 0.86 -5.75
CA LEU A 55 15.27 0.94 -5.63
C LEU A 55 14.84 2.07 -4.69
N LEU A 56 15.48 2.18 -3.50
CA LEU A 56 15.19 3.24 -2.54
C LEU A 56 15.44 4.63 -3.11
N ARG A 57 16.54 4.84 -3.84
CA ARG A 57 16.81 6.13 -4.52
C ARG A 57 15.71 6.50 -5.50
N LYS A 58 15.17 5.53 -6.23
CA LYS A 58 14.00 5.75 -7.12
C LYS A 58 12.76 6.18 -6.34
N TRP A 59 12.45 5.51 -5.23
CA TRP A 59 11.30 5.88 -4.40
C TRP A 59 11.48 7.25 -3.74
N ILE A 60 12.68 7.54 -3.23
CA ILE A 60 13.01 8.83 -2.60
C ILE A 60 12.87 9.98 -3.60
N ALA A 61 13.32 9.79 -4.84
CA ALA A 61 13.12 10.78 -5.91
C ALA A 61 11.62 10.97 -6.24
N GLY A 62 10.80 9.92 -6.09
CA GLY A 62 9.36 9.99 -6.29
C GLY A 62 8.65 10.99 -5.36
N TYR A 63 9.18 11.23 -4.15
CA TYR A 63 8.57 12.16 -3.18
C TYR A 63 8.63 13.64 -3.58
N GLU A 64 9.34 13.99 -4.64
CA GLU A 64 9.26 15.31 -5.26
C GLU A 64 7.86 15.58 -5.87
N SER A 65 7.12 14.51 -6.20
CA SER A 65 5.75 14.59 -6.71
C SER A 65 4.74 14.47 -5.57
N PRO A 66 3.81 15.41 -5.41
CA PRO A 66 2.73 15.28 -4.43
C PRO A 66 1.74 14.14 -4.77
N ALA A 67 1.78 13.59 -5.98
CA ALA A 67 0.98 12.44 -6.41
C ALA A 67 1.66 11.09 -6.12
N PHE A 68 2.84 11.09 -5.52
CA PHE A 68 3.54 9.86 -5.14
C PHE A 68 3.24 9.48 -3.69
N TYR A 69 2.68 8.29 -3.51
CA TYR A 69 2.22 7.77 -2.23
C TYR A 69 2.88 6.43 -1.93
N ARG A 70 3.88 6.41 -1.05
CA ARG A 70 4.56 5.20 -0.62
C ARG A 70 5.16 5.38 0.77
N TRP A 71 4.69 4.61 1.72
CA TRP A 71 5.12 4.67 3.12
C TRP A 71 5.93 3.44 3.52
N ALA A 72 7.06 3.67 4.17
CA ALA A 72 7.73 2.67 5.00
C ALA A 72 6.90 2.44 6.26
N MET A 73 6.68 1.18 6.63
CA MET A 73 6.05 0.81 7.89
C MET A 73 7.13 0.60 8.96
N ILE A 74 7.32 1.56 9.84
CA ILE A 74 8.29 1.47 10.93
C ILE A 74 7.58 0.96 12.18
N GLU A 75 7.96 -0.23 12.64
CA GLU A 75 7.48 -0.80 13.90
C GLU A 75 8.06 0.00 15.07
N GLN A 76 7.20 0.63 15.91
CA GLN A 76 7.66 1.53 16.97
C GLN A 76 8.50 0.81 18.04
N GLU A 77 8.17 -0.45 18.37
CA GLU A 77 8.88 -1.25 19.37
C GLU A 77 10.33 -1.53 18.98
N SER A 78 10.58 -1.89 17.71
CA SER A 78 11.92 -2.25 17.23
C SER A 78 12.63 -1.13 16.46
N SER A 79 11.91 -0.08 16.08
CA SER A 79 12.36 0.98 15.17
C SER A 79 12.79 0.47 13.79
N ARG A 80 12.34 -0.74 13.38
CA ARG A 80 12.69 -1.39 12.11
C ARG A 80 11.64 -1.15 11.05
N CYS A 81 12.09 -1.05 9.80
CA CYS A 81 11.21 -1.00 8.63
C CYS A 81 10.72 -2.41 8.27
N ILE A 82 9.51 -2.75 8.70
CA ILE A 82 8.94 -4.11 8.59
C ILE A 82 8.14 -4.36 7.32
N GLY A 83 7.94 -3.36 6.47
CA GLY A 83 7.13 -3.46 5.25
C GLY A 83 6.83 -2.12 4.63
N GLN A 84 5.83 -2.11 3.74
CA GLN A 84 5.36 -0.89 3.07
C GLN A 84 3.85 -0.91 2.83
N ILE A 85 3.29 0.28 2.62
CA ILE A 85 1.99 0.52 2.00
C ILE A 85 2.13 1.63 0.97
N ALA A 86 1.49 1.51 -0.18
CA ALA A 86 1.65 2.46 -1.28
C ALA A 86 0.40 2.53 -2.15
N PHE A 87 0.32 3.57 -2.98
CA PHE A 87 -0.55 3.57 -4.15
C PHE A 87 0.27 3.12 -5.35
N CYS A 88 -0.03 1.93 -5.88
CA CYS A 88 0.63 1.43 -7.08
C CYS A 88 0.08 2.11 -8.34
N ARG A 89 -1.15 2.63 -8.29
CA ARG A 89 -1.78 3.42 -9.35
C ARG A 89 -2.62 4.56 -8.77
N VAL A 90 -2.56 5.70 -9.46
CA VAL A 90 -3.44 6.84 -9.21
C VAL A 90 -4.18 7.15 -10.51
N TYR A 91 -5.48 7.26 -10.44
CA TYR A 91 -6.39 7.55 -11.57
C TYR A 91 -6.97 8.94 -11.38
N GLU A 92 -6.29 9.95 -11.93
CA GLU A 92 -6.63 11.38 -11.81
C GLU A 92 -8.03 11.72 -12.32
N ASP A 93 -8.42 11.12 -13.44
CA ASP A 93 -9.67 11.39 -14.14
C ASP A 93 -10.92 10.98 -13.36
N CYS A 94 -10.81 9.95 -12.53
CA CYS A 94 -11.88 9.50 -11.64
C CYS A 94 -11.57 9.69 -10.15
N ARG A 95 -10.43 10.30 -9.82
CA ARG A 95 -9.97 10.58 -8.45
C ARG A 95 -9.90 9.31 -7.58
N ALA A 96 -9.32 8.26 -8.13
CA ALA A 96 -9.17 6.97 -7.46
C ALA A 96 -7.71 6.57 -7.30
N ALA A 97 -7.43 5.66 -6.36
CA ALA A 97 -6.14 5.01 -6.26
C ALA A 97 -6.26 3.54 -5.88
N GLU A 98 -5.32 2.73 -6.40
CA GLU A 98 -5.14 1.33 -6.06
C GLU A 98 -4.09 1.21 -4.97
N ILE A 99 -4.47 0.64 -3.82
CA ILE A 99 -3.60 0.43 -2.66
C ILE A 99 -2.94 -0.95 -2.76
N GLU A 100 -1.66 -0.97 -2.46
CA GLU A 100 -0.87 -2.18 -2.26
C GLU A 100 -0.15 -2.14 -0.92
N TYR A 101 0.12 -3.30 -0.32
CA TYR A 101 0.89 -3.41 0.90
C TYR A 101 1.63 -4.75 1.00
N CYS A 102 2.77 -4.74 1.66
CA CYS A 102 3.43 -5.97 2.10
C CYS A 102 4.07 -5.78 3.49
N VAL A 103 4.20 -6.88 4.20
CA VAL A 103 4.83 -6.92 5.53
C VAL A 103 5.75 -8.13 5.58
N GLY A 104 6.90 -7.98 6.21
CA GLY A 104 7.86 -9.06 6.39
C GLY A 104 7.24 -10.29 7.08
N ARG A 105 7.62 -11.49 6.64
CA ARG A 105 7.03 -12.76 7.04
C ARG A 105 7.00 -12.97 8.57
N SER A 106 8.02 -12.53 9.29
CA SER A 106 8.09 -12.61 10.75
C SER A 106 7.04 -11.76 11.48
N ARG A 107 6.36 -10.85 10.76
CA ARG A 107 5.32 -9.95 11.27
C ARG A 107 3.91 -10.31 10.78
N TRP A 108 3.76 -11.39 9.98
CA TRP A 108 2.44 -11.83 9.53
C TRP A 108 1.53 -12.25 10.69
N GLY A 109 0.23 -12.05 10.51
CA GLY A 109 -0.78 -12.42 11.49
C GLY A 109 -0.88 -11.47 12.70
N ARG A 110 -0.04 -10.43 12.79
CA ARG A 110 -0.03 -9.48 13.90
C ARG A 110 -0.88 -8.23 13.68
N GLY A 111 -1.53 -8.10 12.51
CA GLY A 111 -2.46 -7.01 12.20
C GLY A 111 -1.80 -5.70 11.74
N TYR A 112 -0.50 -5.66 11.48
CA TYR A 112 0.20 -4.45 11.03
C TYR A 112 -0.32 -3.91 9.69
N ALA A 113 -0.55 -4.79 8.69
CA ALA A 113 -1.10 -4.36 7.41
C ALA A 113 -2.48 -3.71 7.54
N GLY A 114 -3.36 -4.28 8.37
CA GLY A 114 -4.69 -3.70 8.62
C GLY A 114 -4.64 -2.37 9.36
N GLU A 115 -3.71 -2.21 10.32
CA GLU A 115 -3.48 -0.96 11.03
C GLU A 115 -2.98 0.15 10.08
N ALA A 116 -2.00 -0.18 9.23
CA ALA A 116 -1.49 0.74 8.21
C ALA A 116 -2.56 1.12 7.19
N LEU A 117 -3.33 0.13 6.70
CA LEU A 117 -4.40 0.35 5.72
C LEU A 117 -5.46 1.32 6.25
N ALA A 118 -5.95 1.10 7.48
CA ALA A 118 -6.93 1.98 8.10
C ALA A 118 -6.41 3.42 8.24
N ALA A 119 -5.18 3.57 8.75
CA ALA A 119 -4.57 4.89 8.95
C ALA A 119 -4.34 5.64 7.62
N VAL A 120 -3.94 4.94 6.56
CA VAL A 120 -3.76 5.56 5.23
C VAL A 120 -5.11 5.96 4.64
N ILE A 121 -6.15 5.13 4.73
CA ILE A 121 -7.50 5.47 4.24
C ILE A 121 -7.99 6.76 4.92
N ASP A 122 -7.95 6.81 6.25
CA ASP A 122 -8.41 7.96 7.02
C ASP A 122 -7.63 9.23 6.64
N HIS A 123 -6.29 9.13 6.63
CA HIS A 123 -5.42 10.25 6.27
C HIS A 123 -5.68 10.79 4.86
N ILE A 124 -5.82 9.91 3.88
CA ILE A 124 -6.03 10.29 2.47
C ILE A 124 -7.40 10.95 2.28
N PHE A 125 -8.45 10.41 2.88
CA PHE A 125 -9.78 11.01 2.78
C PHE A 125 -9.93 12.34 3.53
N GLU A 126 -9.02 12.62 4.46
CA GLU A 126 -8.96 13.91 5.15
C GLU A 126 -8.20 14.97 4.35
N ASN A 127 -7.12 14.59 3.66
CA ASN A 127 -6.09 15.52 3.18
C ASN A 127 -5.95 15.58 1.65
N ALA A 128 -6.65 14.73 0.90
CA ALA A 128 -6.59 14.71 -0.57
C ALA A 128 -7.97 14.47 -1.21
N ASP A 129 -8.10 14.78 -2.51
CA ASP A 129 -9.39 14.76 -3.23
C ASP A 129 -9.74 13.38 -3.82
N PHE A 130 -9.33 12.29 -3.21
CA PHE A 130 -9.73 10.97 -3.69
C PHE A 130 -11.22 10.72 -3.46
N ALA A 131 -11.90 10.24 -4.51
CA ALA A 131 -13.30 9.85 -4.44
C ALA A 131 -13.46 8.44 -3.87
N TRP A 132 -12.54 7.53 -4.22
CA TRP A 132 -12.49 6.19 -3.64
C TRP A 132 -11.07 5.63 -3.67
N LEU A 133 -10.84 4.63 -2.83
CA LEU A 133 -9.65 3.81 -2.82
C LEU A 133 -10.05 2.36 -3.08
N GLU A 134 -9.21 1.63 -3.79
CA GLU A 134 -9.47 0.25 -4.16
C GLU A 134 -8.25 -0.64 -3.95
N ALA A 135 -8.49 -1.93 -3.77
CA ALA A 135 -7.48 -2.95 -3.66
C ALA A 135 -8.02 -4.28 -4.17
N TYR A 136 -7.14 -5.18 -4.54
CA TYR A 136 -7.52 -6.56 -4.86
C TYR A 136 -6.46 -7.53 -4.37
N HIS A 137 -6.80 -8.79 -4.30
CA HIS A 137 -5.87 -9.88 -4.00
C HIS A 137 -6.23 -11.12 -4.81
N ARG A 138 -5.24 -11.96 -5.08
CA ARG A 138 -5.50 -13.29 -5.65
C ARG A 138 -6.32 -14.11 -4.66
N ALA A 139 -7.30 -14.87 -5.15
CA ALA A 139 -8.19 -15.67 -4.30
C ALA A 139 -7.42 -16.63 -3.37
N GLU A 140 -6.26 -17.14 -3.82
CA GLU A 140 -5.38 -18.01 -3.03
C GLU A 140 -4.62 -17.25 -1.93
N ASN A 141 -4.48 -15.93 -2.02
CA ASN A 141 -3.83 -15.13 -1.00
C ASN A 141 -4.80 -14.79 0.14
N GLU A 142 -5.15 -15.81 0.92
CA GLU A 142 -6.05 -15.65 2.07
C GLU A 142 -5.57 -14.65 3.12
N LYS A 143 -4.25 -14.40 3.22
CA LYS A 143 -3.69 -13.45 4.19
C LYS A 143 -4.12 -12.03 3.84
N SER A 144 -3.94 -11.63 2.57
CA SER A 144 -4.41 -10.33 2.08
C SER A 144 -5.93 -10.24 2.16
N GLY A 145 -6.64 -11.32 1.78
CA GLY A 145 -8.09 -11.41 1.92
C GLY A 145 -8.59 -11.11 3.33
N ARG A 146 -7.95 -11.69 4.37
CA ARG A 146 -8.31 -11.41 5.77
C ARG A 146 -8.06 -9.96 6.19
N VAL A 147 -7.05 -9.30 5.63
CA VAL A 147 -6.79 -7.88 5.90
C VAL A 147 -7.91 -7.02 5.30
N LEU A 148 -8.24 -7.24 4.02
CA LEU A 148 -9.28 -6.47 3.33
C LEU A 148 -10.67 -6.71 3.90
N GLN A 149 -11.04 -7.97 4.21
CA GLN A 149 -12.31 -8.32 4.86
C GLN A 149 -12.52 -7.66 6.22
N LYS A 150 -11.44 -7.40 6.97
CA LYS A 150 -11.49 -6.73 8.28
C LYS A 150 -11.34 -5.21 8.19
N SER A 151 -11.06 -4.67 7.01
CA SER A 151 -10.97 -3.24 6.77
C SER A 151 -12.36 -2.62 6.56
N ALA A 152 -12.41 -1.30 6.38
CA ALA A 152 -13.62 -0.58 6.02
C ALA A 152 -13.99 -0.73 4.52
N MET A 153 -13.16 -1.44 3.73
CA MET A 153 -13.42 -1.65 2.30
C MET A 153 -14.51 -2.71 2.08
N ALA A 154 -15.39 -2.46 1.13
CA ALA A 154 -16.45 -3.40 0.72
C ALA A 154 -16.05 -4.17 -0.54
N LEU A 155 -16.59 -5.39 -0.70
CA LEU A 155 -16.45 -6.15 -1.94
C LEU A 155 -17.03 -5.37 -3.12
N THR A 156 -16.37 -5.48 -4.26
CA THR A 156 -16.83 -4.94 -5.56
C THR A 156 -16.53 -5.94 -6.67
N ASP A 157 -17.30 -5.85 -7.77
CA ASP A 157 -17.14 -6.77 -8.90
C ASP A 157 -15.82 -6.56 -9.64
N THR A 158 -15.29 -5.34 -9.63
CA THR A 158 -14.06 -4.98 -10.35
C THR A 158 -13.43 -3.72 -9.79
N VAL A 159 -12.15 -3.49 -10.13
CA VAL A 159 -11.39 -2.26 -9.86
C VAL A 159 -10.99 -1.57 -11.16
N GLU A 160 -10.61 -0.29 -11.11
CA GLU A 160 -10.30 0.53 -12.29
C GLU A 160 -9.23 -0.09 -13.21
N ARG A 161 -8.26 -0.81 -12.64
CA ARG A 161 -7.26 -1.53 -13.42
C ARG A 161 -7.87 -2.48 -14.44
N PHE A 162 -8.75 -3.39 -14.00
CA PHE A 162 -9.39 -4.37 -14.88
C PHE A 162 -10.41 -3.73 -15.80
N LYS A 163 -11.19 -2.79 -15.29
CA LYS A 163 -12.17 -2.03 -16.07
C LYS A 163 -11.53 -1.30 -17.25
N ARG A 164 -10.37 -0.64 -17.04
CA ARG A 164 -9.64 0.08 -18.09
C ARG A 164 -8.96 -0.85 -19.09
N ALA A 165 -8.52 -2.01 -18.65
CA ALA A 165 -7.97 -3.04 -19.52
C ALA A 165 -9.04 -3.77 -20.35
N GLY A 166 -10.33 -3.65 -19.98
CA GLY A 166 -11.41 -4.46 -20.56
C GLY A 166 -11.32 -5.93 -20.14
N GLU A 167 -10.74 -6.19 -18.97
CA GLU A 167 -10.51 -7.50 -18.41
C GLU A 167 -11.52 -7.80 -17.29
N THR A 168 -11.81 -9.08 -17.10
CA THR A 168 -12.49 -9.56 -15.89
C THR A 168 -11.45 -9.95 -14.84
N PRO A 169 -11.68 -9.69 -13.54
CA PRO A 169 -10.76 -10.06 -12.48
C PRO A 169 -10.83 -11.57 -12.16
N GLU A 170 -10.55 -12.43 -13.15
CA GLU A 170 -10.58 -13.88 -12.94
C GLU A 170 -9.53 -14.32 -11.92
N GLY A 171 -9.98 -15.00 -10.84
CA GLY A 171 -9.11 -15.42 -9.74
C GLY A 171 -8.70 -14.32 -8.77
N GLU A 172 -9.25 -13.10 -8.93
CA GLU A 172 -8.99 -11.96 -8.05
C GLU A 172 -10.26 -11.58 -7.26
N VAL A 173 -10.07 -11.09 -6.06
CA VAL A 173 -11.14 -10.57 -5.19
C VAL A 173 -10.93 -9.08 -4.98
N CYS A 174 -11.89 -8.28 -5.44
CA CYS A 174 -11.78 -6.82 -5.49
C CYS A 174 -12.51 -6.15 -4.33
N TYR A 175 -11.94 -5.06 -3.84
CA TYR A 175 -12.47 -4.25 -2.74
C TYR A 175 -12.40 -2.77 -3.08
N ARG A 176 -13.36 -2.00 -2.55
CA ARG A 176 -13.41 -0.54 -2.68
C ARG A 176 -13.93 0.10 -1.41
N ILE A 177 -13.46 1.32 -1.13
CA ILE A 177 -14.04 2.22 -0.14
C ILE A 177 -14.25 3.59 -0.76
N GLU A 178 -15.47 4.09 -0.69
CA GLU A 178 -15.83 5.44 -1.15
C GLU A 178 -15.48 6.47 -0.07
N ASN A 179 -15.02 7.65 -0.49
CA ASN A 179 -14.81 8.75 0.42
C ASN A 179 -16.18 9.32 0.85
N PRO A 180 -16.55 9.26 2.14
CA PRO A 180 -17.85 9.74 2.59
C PRO A 180 -18.08 11.23 2.35
N LYS A 181 -17.01 12.03 2.19
CA LYS A 181 -17.09 13.46 1.88
C LYS A 181 -17.47 13.74 0.42
N THR A 182 -17.30 12.78 -0.48
CA THR A 182 -17.62 12.92 -1.92
C THR A 182 -18.83 12.09 -2.32
N ALA A 183 -19.36 11.26 -1.44
CA ALA A 183 -20.57 10.47 -1.68
C ALA A 183 -21.76 11.39 -1.92
N GLY A 184 -22.30 11.39 -3.16
CA GLY A 184 -23.46 12.20 -3.58
C GLY A 184 -23.15 13.42 -4.46
N ILE A 185 -21.92 13.57 -4.95
CA ILE A 185 -21.53 14.65 -5.87
C ILE A 185 -21.58 14.20 -7.36
N PHE A 186 -22.01 12.97 -7.63
CA PHE A 186 -22.12 12.40 -8.99
C PHE A 186 -23.55 11.97 -9.31
#